data_9b08f0710be3660552c7fae75d55c2bf
#
_entry.id   9b08f0710be3660552c7fae75d55c2bf
#
_cell.length_a   1.000
_cell.length_b   1.000
_cell.length_c   1.000
_cell.angle_alpha   90.00
_cell.angle_beta   90.00
_cell.angle_gamma   90.00
#
_symmetry.space_group_name_H-M   'P 1'
#
loop_
_entity.id
_entity.type
_entity.pdbx_description
1 polymer ?
#
loop_
_entity_poly.entity_id
_entity_poly.type
_entity_poly.pdbx_seq_one_letter_code
_entity_poly.pdbx_strand_id
1 'polypeptide(L)'
;MAQIFGCDEKNAVWVLPHSHRAPRADIPALLAAHGGSDVLPGAVPLICDAGDVVICDRNALHCSYPNLSPKLRVTFNFGAHRRRWVLHPRARAQHGYDEARVARRARCIQVAVNARAQHFASEQPFVYAPLQHEVHQNVWDGWNGSCVEVLDSPMISL
;
A
#
# COMPACT_ATOMS: atom_id res chain seq x y z
N MET A 1 3.97 0.21 3.12
CA MET A 1 4.97 0.32 2.02
C MET A 1 6.13 -0.59 2.38
N ALA A 2 6.59 -1.43 1.45
CA ALA A 2 7.81 -2.20 1.61
C ALA A 2 8.88 -1.65 0.66
N GLN A 3 10.10 -1.45 1.16
CA GLN A 3 11.22 -0.94 0.38
C GLN A 3 11.96 -2.10 -0.31
N ILE A 4 12.02 -2.08 -1.63
CA ILE A 4 12.80 -3.05 -2.39
C ILE A 4 14.28 -2.65 -2.35
N PHE A 5 14.55 -1.34 -2.44
CA PHE A 5 15.88 -0.76 -2.25
C PHE A 5 15.83 0.24 -1.10
N GLY A 6 16.94 0.43 -0.42
CA GLY A 6 17.06 1.45 0.63
C GLY A 6 16.87 2.86 0.08
N CYS A 7 16.50 3.78 0.97
CA CYS A 7 16.33 5.18 0.65
C CYS A 7 17.00 6.08 1.70
N ASP A 8 17.42 7.25 1.25
CA ASP A 8 18.01 8.30 2.06
C ASP A 8 17.20 9.60 1.93
N GLU A 9 17.62 10.68 2.56
CA GLU A 9 16.91 11.96 2.54
C GLU A 9 16.67 12.51 1.12
N LYS A 10 17.55 12.16 0.16
CA LYS A 10 17.49 12.68 -1.22
C LYS A 10 16.46 11.98 -2.09
N ASN A 11 15.95 10.82 -1.63
CA ASN A 11 14.99 10.04 -2.41
C ASN A 11 13.88 9.38 -1.56
N ALA A 12 13.79 9.67 -0.27
CA ALA A 12 12.77 9.13 0.61
C ALA A 12 11.37 9.67 0.30
N VAL A 13 10.36 8.96 0.77
CA VAL A 13 9.02 9.52 0.97
C VAL A 13 9.08 10.37 2.23
N TRP A 14 8.49 11.56 2.18
CA TRP A 14 8.36 12.45 3.33
C TRP A 14 6.96 12.36 3.90
N VAL A 15 6.86 12.44 5.21
CA VAL A 15 5.57 12.39 5.92
C VAL A 15 5.50 13.54 6.94
N LEU A 16 4.31 14.13 7.07
CA LEU A 16 4.02 15.09 8.14
C LEU A 16 3.44 14.32 9.34
N PRO A 17 4.21 14.13 10.42
CA PRO A 17 3.76 13.42 11.61
C PRO A 17 2.47 14.01 12.17
N HIS A 18 1.61 13.15 12.70
CA HIS A 18 0.31 13.50 13.30
C HIS A 18 -0.74 14.12 12.38
N SER A 19 -0.43 14.41 11.12
CA SER A 19 -1.38 15.00 10.16
C SER A 19 -2.65 14.18 9.95
N HIS A 20 -2.60 12.86 10.16
CA HIS A 20 -3.77 11.96 10.09
C HIS A 20 -4.84 12.25 11.15
N ARG A 21 -4.50 12.99 12.22
CA ARG A 21 -5.42 13.37 13.30
C ARG A 21 -6.21 14.63 12.98
N ALA A 22 -5.75 15.43 12.03
CA ALA A 22 -6.42 16.62 11.56
C ALA A 22 -7.57 16.27 10.59
N PRO A 23 -8.56 17.16 10.40
CA PRO A 23 -9.48 17.05 9.28
C PRO A 23 -8.74 16.90 7.95
N ARG A 24 -9.40 16.31 6.95
CA ARG A 24 -8.79 16.18 5.61
C ARG A 24 -8.30 17.55 5.13
N ALA A 25 -7.01 17.63 4.83
CA ALA A 25 -6.39 18.86 4.39
C ALA A 25 -6.91 19.29 3.02
N ASP A 26 -7.18 20.58 2.87
CA ASP A 26 -7.28 21.24 1.59
C ASP A 26 -5.84 21.51 1.11
N ILE A 27 -5.35 20.67 0.21
CA ILE A 27 -3.96 20.74 -0.27
C ILE A 27 -3.66 22.09 -0.95
N PRO A 28 -4.51 22.61 -1.88
CA PRO A 28 -4.29 23.94 -2.44
C PRO A 28 -4.17 25.05 -1.40
N ALA A 29 -5.07 25.09 -0.41
CA ALA A 29 -5.01 26.08 0.66
C ALA A 29 -3.77 25.91 1.54
N LEU A 30 -3.37 24.66 1.80
CA LEU A 30 -2.16 24.36 2.57
C LEU A 30 -0.91 24.86 1.85
N LEU A 31 -0.77 24.60 0.56
CA LEU A 31 0.36 25.08 -0.24
C LEU A 31 0.38 26.60 -0.32
N ALA A 32 -0.77 27.26 -0.54
CA ALA A 32 -0.87 28.71 -0.56
C ALA A 32 -0.42 29.34 0.77
N ALA A 33 -0.80 28.75 1.91
CA ALA A 33 -0.38 29.19 3.23
C ALA A 33 1.14 29.07 3.47
N HIS A 34 1.82 28.25 2.67
CA HIS A 34 3.27 28.05 2.73
C HIS A 34 4.01 28.63 1.50
N GLY A 35 3.46 29.70 0.91
CA GLY A 35 4.09 30.39 -0.21
C GLY A 35 4.19 29.55 -1.50
N GLY A 36 3.32 28.56 -1.65
CA GLY A 36 3.35 27.61 -2.79
C GLY A 36 4.33 26.46 -2.62
N SER A 37 5.05 26.39 -1.49
CA SER A 37 6.00 25.32 -1.22
C SER A 37 5.29 24.03 -0.84
N ASP A 38 5.72 22.91 -1.40
CA ASP A 38 5.34 21.55 -1.00
C ASP A 38 6.21 20.99 0.14
N VAL A 39 7.28 21.71 0.51
CA VAL A 39 8.12 21.39 1.67
C VAL A 39 7.47 21.97 2.92
N LEU A 40 6.70 21.16 3.61
CA LEU A 40 5.96 21.59 4.80
C LEU A 40 6.85 21.55 6.05
N PRO A 41 6.76 22.58 6.92
CA PRO A 41 7.46 22.56 8.20
C PRO A 41 7.09 21.34 9.03
N GLY A 42 8.10 20.66 9.60
CA GLY A 42 7.90 19.45 10.41
C GLY A 42 7.72 18.17 9.63
N ALA A 43 7.74 18.20 8.29
CA ALA A 43 7.82 16.97 7.50
C ALA A 43 9.17 16.28 7.72
N VAL A 44 9.15 14.96 7.78
CA VAL A 44 10.34 14.13 8.02
C VAL A 44 10.49 13.06 6.94
N PRO A 45 11.71 12.73 6.50
CA PRO A 45 11.95 11.67 5.55
C PRO A 45 11.77 10.29 6.21
N LEU A 46 11.17 9.35 5.51
CA LEU A 46 11.11 7.95 5.90
C LEU A 46 12.36 7.24 5.37
N ILE A 47 13.46 7.38 6.09
CA ILE A 47 14.72 6.70 5.76
C ILE A 47 14.57 5.22 6.10
N CYS A 48 14.85 4.35 5.15
CA CYS A 48 14.65 2.92 5.25
C CYS A 48 15.76 2.15 4.54
N ASP A 49 16.09 0.99 5.08
CA ASP A 49 16.94 0.02 4.38
C ASP A 49 16.11 -0.87 3.45
N ALA A 50 16.78 -1.59 2.56
CA ALA A 50 16.14 -2.60 1.72
C ALA A 50 15.52 -3.69 2.59
N GLY A 51 14.25 -4.01 2.35
CA GLY A 51 13.48 -4.97 3.16
C GLY A 51 12.65 -4.35 4.28
N ASP A 52 12.88 -3.08 4.63
CA ASP A 52 12.09 -2.40 5.63
C ASP A 52 10.63 -2.24 5.21
N VAL A 53 9.75 -2.25 6.18
CA VAL A 53 8.32 -2.04 6.01
C VAL A 53 7.85 -0.86 6.83
N VAL A 54 7.30 0.15 6.16
CA VAL A 54 6.66 1.30 6.81
C VAL A 54 5.15 1.10 6.82
N ILE A 55 4.55 1.21 7.99
CA ILE A 55 3.10 1.19 8.18
C ILE A 55 2.66 2.58 8.62
N CYS A 56 1.76 3.20 7.87
CA CYS A 56 1.23 4.52 8.18
C CYS A 56 -0.29 4.58 7.99
N ASP A 57 -0.92 5.54 8.66
CA ASP A 57 -2.32 5.86 8.38
C ASP A 57 -2.43 6.46 6.97
N ARG A 58 -3.46 6.03 6.22
CA ARG A 58 -3.70 6.50 4.86
C ARG A 58 -4.01 8.00 4.76
N ASN A 59 -4.45 8.61 5.85
CA ASN A 59 -4.75 10.04 5.91
C ASN A 59 -3.53 10.89 6.31
N ALA A 60 -2.40 10.27 6.61
CA ALA A 60 -1.17 11.01 6.87
C ALA A 60 -0.75 11.75 5.60
N LEU A 61 -0.51 13.06 5.72
CA LEU A 61 0.03 13.84 4.62
C LEU A 61 1.43 13.33 4.31
N HIS A 62 1.67 13.01 3.06
CA HIS A 62 2.94 12.51 2.57
C HIS A 62 3.15 12.89 1.12
N CYS A 63 4.40 12.98 0.73
CA CYS A 63 4.78 13.27 -0.65
C CYS A 63 6.10 12.59 -1.01
N SER A 64 6.43 12.63 -2.28
CA SER A 64 7.75 12.28 -2.80
C SER A 64 8.27 13.44 -3.60
N TYR A 65 9.50 13.84 -3.31
CA TYR A 65 10.23 14.83 -4.11
C TYR A 65 11.00 14.14 -5.24
N PRO A 66 11.51 14.90 -6.22
CA PRO A 66 12.43 14.35 -7.22
C PRO A 66 13.58 13.59 -6.57
N ASN A 67 13.94 12.45 -7.14
CA ASN A 67 15.09 11.68 -6.66
C ASN A 67 16.38 12.40 -7.03
N LEU A 68 17.05 12.98 -6.05
CA LEU A 68 18.35 13.66 -6.18
C LEU A 68 19.53 12.74 -5.81
N SER A 69 19.24 11.47 -5.48
CA SER A 69 20.24 10.44 -5.20
C SER A 69 20.64 9.71 -6.49
N PRO A 70 21.87 9.23 -6.64
CA PRO A 70 22.25 8.32 -7.72
C PRO A 70 21.62 6.92 -7.57
N LYS A 71 20.96 6.66 -6.44
CA LYS A 71 20.37 5.35 -6.12
C LYS A 71 18.94 5.24 -6.64
N LEU A 72 18.61 4.07 -7.17
CA LEU A 72 17.23 3.73 -7.46
C LEU A 72 16.45 3.51 -6.17
N ARG A 73 15.25 4.09 -6.08
CA ARG A 73 14.27 3.76 -5.05
C ARG A 73 13.08 3.06 -5.68
N VAL A 74 12.76 1.88 -5.19
CA VAL A 74 11.55 1.16 -5.54
C VAL A 74 10.81 0.79 -4.26
N THR A 75 9.57 1.27 -4.15
CA THR A 75 8.69 1.04 -3.01
C THR A 75 7.48 0.24 -3.47
N PHE A 76 7.19 -0.84 -2.80
CA PHE A 76 5.96 -1.59 -3.03
C PHE A 76 4.86 -1.08 -2.10
N ASN A 77 3.82 -0.46 -2.66
CA ASN A 77 2.70 0.07 -1.89
C ASN A 77 1.53 -0.92 -1.86
N PHE A 78 1.05 -1.22 -0.68
CA PHE A 78 -0.18 -1.97 -0.48
C PHE A 78 -0.99 -1.37 0.66
N GLY A 79 -2.29 -1.41 0.51
CA GLY A 79 -3.23 -0.89 1.50
C GLY A 79 -4.16 -2.00 2.00
N ALA A 80 -4.45 -1.97 3.29
CA ALA A 80 -5.46 -2.82 3.91
C ALA A 80 -6.66 -1.98 4.33
N HIS A 81 -7.85 -2.48 4.05
CA HIS A 81 -9.10 -1.85 4.45
C HIS A 81 -9.96 -2.84 5.22
N ARG A 82 -10.67 -2.36 6.23
CA ARG A 82 -11.66 -3.18 6.92
C ARG A 82 -12.79 -3.54 5.94
N ARG A 83 -13.09 -4.84 5.79
CA ARG A 83 -14.14 -5.36 4.91
C ARG A 83 -15.46 -4.60 5.05
N ARG A 84 -15.93 -4.36 6.28
CA ARG A 84 -17.18 -3.63 6.55
C ARG A 84 -17.22 -2.22 5.97
N TRP A 85 -16.06 -1.56 5.83
CA TRP A 85 -15.99 -0.21 5.27
C TRP A 85 -16.04 -0.22 3.74
N VAL A 86 -15.32 -1.13 3.10
CA VAL A 86 -15.32 -1.22 1.63
C VAL A 86 -16.65 -1.73 1.08
N LEU A 87 -17.37 -2.52 1.85
CA LEU A 87 -18.71 -3.02 1.49
C LEU A 87 -19.86 -2.10 1.92
N HIS A 88 -19.55 -0.99 2.60
CA HIS A 88 -20.55 0.00 2.95
C HIS A 88 -21.19 0.60 1.68
N PRO A 89 -22.51 0.84 1.62
CA PRO A 89 -23.21 1.30 0.41
C PRO A 89 -22.57 2.53 -0.27
N ARG A 90 -22.12 3.52 0.53
CA ARG A 90 -21.44 4.71 0.00
C ARG A 90 -20.12 4.37 -0.68
N ALA A 91 -19.29 3.49 -0.07
CA ALA A 91 -18.02 3.07 -0.63
C ALA A 91 -18.23 2.21 -1.88
N ARG A 92 -19.25 1.35 -1.90
CA ARG A 92 -19.65 0.56 -3.08
C ARG A 92 -20.04 1.47 -4.25
N ALA A 93 -20.88 2.47 -4.00
CA ALA A 93 -21.30 3.42 -5.04
C ALA A 93 -20.12 4.25 -5.58
N GLN A 94 -19.20 4.66 -4.71
CA GLN A 94 -18.07 5.52 -5.07
C GLN A 94 -16.90 4.77 -5.72
N HIS A 95 -16.62 3.54 -5.29
CA HIS A 95 -15.40 2.82 -5.66
C HIS A 95 -15.65 1.45 -6.31
N GLY A 96 -16.90 1.07 -6.53
CA GLY A 96 -17.28 -0.19 -7.18
C GLY A 96 -16.82 -1.44 -6.41
N TYR A 97 -16.64 -1.37 -5.09
CA TYR A 97 -16.33 -2.52 -4.28
C TYR A 97 -17.58 -3.38 -4.05
N ASP A 98 -17.50 -4.64 -4.45
CA ASP A 98 -18.49 -5.67 -4.17
C ASP A 98 -17.85 -6.87 -3.49
N GLU A 99 -18.65 -7.86 -3.13
CA GLU A 99 -18.18 -9.09 -2.49
C GLU A 99 -17.22 -9.86 -3.39
N ALA A 100 -17.49 -9.91 -4.69
CA ALA A 100 -16.64 -10.61 -5.65
C ALA A 100 -15.25 -9.97 -5.74
N ARG A 101 -15.18 -8.65 -5.79
CA ARG A 101 -13.91 -7.92 -5.78
C ARG A 101 -13.14 -8.12 -4.48
N VAL A 102 -13.82 -8.13 -3.34
CA VAL A 102 -13.20 -8.40 -2.04
C VAL A 102 -12.66 -9.83 -2.01
N ALA A 103 -13.43 -10.81 -2.49
CA ALA A 103 -12.99 -12.20 -2.57
C ALA A 103 -11.76 -12.39 -3.48
N ARG A 104 -11.75 -11.77 -4.67
CA ARG A 104 -10.56 -11.79 -5.55
C ARG A 104 -9.32 -11.24 -4.86
N ARG A 105 -9.43 -10.10 -4.17
CA ARG A 105 -8.29 -9.50 -3.44
C ARG A 105 -7.83 -10.37 -2.27
N ALA A 106 -8.75 -11.00 -1.58
CA ALA A 106 -8.40 -11.95 -0.51
C ALA A 106 -7.63 -13.17 -1.07
N ARG A 107 -8.01 -13.68 -2.26
CA ARG A 107 -7.26 -14.75 -2.94
C ARG A 107 -5.83 -14.37 -3.27
N CYS A 108 -5.56 -13.13 -3.69
CA CYS A 108 -4.19 -12.69 -3.95
C CYS A 108 -3.30 -12.82 -2.71
N ILE A 109 -3.84 -12.52 -1.52
CA ILE A 109 -3.11 -12.70 -0.26
C ILE A 109 -2.85 -14.19 -0.01
N GLN A 110 -3.85 -15.04 -0.21
CA GLN A 110 -3.70 -16.49 -0.03
C GLN A 110 -2.65 -17.08 -0.99
N VAL A 111 -2.68 -16.66 -2.26
CA VAL A 111 -1.67 -17.09 -3.25
C VAL A 111 -0.27 -16.66 -2.82
N ALA A 112 -0.10 -15.43 -2.34
CA ALA A 112 1.19 -14.94 -1.86
C ALA A 112 1.68 -15.72 -0.62
N VAL A 113 0.79 -16.04 0.31
CA VAL A 113 1.11 -16.85 1.50
C VAL A 113 1.54 -18.26 1.09
N ASN A 114 0.83 -18.88 0.15
CA ASN A 114 1.16 -20.22 -0.35
C ASN A 114 2.49 -20.22 -1.11
N ALA A 115 2.74 -19.22 -1.97
CA ALA A 115 4.01 -19.08 -2.67
C ALA A 115 5.17 -18.92 -1.68
N ARG A 116 4.99 -18.11 -0.62
CA ARG A 116 6.01 -17.98 0.43
C ARG A 116 6.29 -19.32 1.12
N ALA A 117 5.26 -20.07 1.49
CA ALA A 117 5.42 -21.37 2.14
C ALA A 117 6.18 -22.38 1.25
N GLN A 118 6.02 -22.31 -0.07
CA GLN A 118 6.76 -23.15 -1.02
C GLN A 118 8.24 -22.74 -1.13
N HIS A 119 8.52 -21.42 -1.15
CA HIS A 119 9.90 -20.91 -1.28
C HIS A 119 10.69 -20.97 0.03
N PHE A 120 10.01 -20.93 1.17
CA PHE A 120 10.62 -20.88 2.49
C PHE A 120 10.07 -22.01 3.39
N ALA A 121 10.28 -23.25 2.95
CA ALA A 121 9.70 -24.44 3.59
C ALA A 121 10.14 -24.65 5.06
N SER A 122 11.21 -24.00 5.50
CA SER A 122 11.68 -24.04 6.89
C SER A 122 10.94 -23.04 7.81
N GLU A 123 10.19 -22.09 7.26
CA GLU A 123 9.40 -21.16 8.07
C GLU A 123 8.07 -21.81 8.50
N GLN A 124 7.58 -21.41 9.68
CA GLN A 124 6.23 -21.79 10.07
C GLN A 124 5.21 -21.11 9.13
N PRO A 125 4.35 -21.87 8.44
CA PRO A 125 3.39 -21.27 7.51
C PRO A 125 2.41 -20.34 8.21
N PHE A 126 2.20 -19.16 7.65
CA PHE A 126 1.11 -18.29 8.07
C PHE A 126 -0.21 -18.81 7.50
N VAL A 127 -1.25 -18.87 8.34
CA VAL A 127 -2.58 -19.28 7.92
C VAL A 127 -3.46 -18.04 7.72
N TYR A 128 -3.94 -17.84 6.48
CA TYR A 128 -4.85 -16.73 6.18
C TYR A 128 -6.29 -17.16 6.48
N ALA A 129 -6.74 -16.89 7.69
CA ALA A 129 -8.02 -17.35 8.22
C ALA A 129 -9.27 -17.09 7.35
N PRO A 130 -9.41 -15.93 6.65
CA PRO A 130 -10.60 -15.68 5.82
C PRO A 130 -10.84 -16.71 4.69
N LEU A 131 -9.79 -17.42 4.27
CA LEU A 131 -9.86 -18.40 3.19
C LEU A 131 -9.35 -19.78 3.61
N GLN A 132 -9.38 -20.11 4.90
CA GLN A 132 -8.89 -21.39 5.42
C GLN A 132 -9.47 -22.62 4.71
N HIS A 133 -10.75 -22.55 4.39
CA HIS A 133 -11.47 -23.64 3.70
C HIS A 133 -11.13 -23.75 2.20
N GLU A 134 -10.50 -22.72 1.62
CA GLU A 134 -10.11 -22.68 0.19
C GLU A 134 -8.61 -22.96 -0.02
N VAL A 135 -7.84 -23.21 1.03
CA VAL A 135 -6.36 -23.34 0.97
C VAL A 135 -5.90 -24.37 -0.05
N HIS A 136 -6.63 -25.48 -0.21
CA HIS A 136 -6.26 -26.55 -1.15
C HIS A 136 -6.50 -26.20 -2.62
N GLN A 137 -7.24 -25.15 -2.92
CA GLN A 137 -7.59 -24.74 -4.28
C GLN A 137 -6.73 -23.59 -4.81
N ASN A 138 -5.95 -22.94 -3.94
CA ASN A 138 -5.14 -21.76 -4.27
C ASN A 138 -3.66 -22.12 -4.31
N VAL A 139 -3.29 -23.07 -5.16
CA VAL A 139 -1.88 -23.39 -5.41
C VAL A 139 -1.31 -22.34 -6.36
N TRP A 140 -0.13 -21.83 -6.04
CA TRP A 140 0.64 -21.02 -6.96
C TRP A 140 1.15 -21.93 -8.10
N ASP A 141 0.63 -21.73 -9.29
CA ASP A 141 0.98 -22.49 -10.50
C ASP A 141 1.95 -21.73 -11.43
N GLY A 142 2.61 -20.73 -10.89
CA GLY A 142 3.44 -19.80 -11.64
C GLY A 142 2.65 -18.59 -12.13
N TRP A 143 3.21 -17.84 -13.07
CA TRP A 143 2.58 -16.66 -13.63
C TRP A 143 1.49 -17.04 -14.64
N ASN A 144 0.26 -17.10 -14.20
CA ASN A 144 -0.90 -17.41 -15.06
C ASN A 144 -1.73 -16.16 -15.45
N GLY A 145 -1.29 -14.98 -15.11
CA GLY A 145 -1.99 -13.72 -15.43
C GLY A 145 -3.18 -13.41 -14.52
N SER A 146 -3.66 -14.34 -13.72
CA SER A 146 -4.88 -14.13 -12.92
C SER A 146 -4.73 -13.12 -11.78
N CYS A 147 -3.50 -12.83 -11.35
CA CYS A 147 -3.23 -11.74 -10.41
C CYS A 147 -3.09 -10.37 -11.09
N VAL A 148 -2.82 -10.32 -12.39
CA VAL A 148 -2.63 -9.07 -13.14
C VAL A 148 -3.93 -8.32 -13.33
N GLU A 149 -5.05 -9.01 -13.52
CA GLU A 149 -6.38 -8.38 -13.61
C GLU A 149 -6.76 -7.57 -12.35
N VAL A 150 -6.10 -7.82 -11.23
CA VAL A 150 -6.32 -7.07 -9.99
C VAL A 150 -5.55 -5.75 -9.97
N LEU A 151 -4.50 -5.64 -10.79
CA LEU A 151 -3.63 -4.46 -10.87
C LEU A 151 -4.09 -3.44 -11.92
N ASP A 152 -4.90 -3.85 -12.90
CA ASP A 152 -5.41 -3.00 -13.98
C ASP A 152 -6.61 -2.13 -13.59
N SER A 153 -6.97 -2.08 -12.31
CA SER A 153 -7.86 -1.01 -11.87
C SER A 153 -7.10 0.32 -11.91
N PRO A 154 -7.58 1.34 -12.64
CA PRO A 154 -6.90 2.62 -12.67
C PRO A 154 -6.69 3.11 -11.24
N MET A 155 -5.43 3.37 -10.90
CA MET A 155 -5.12 4.10 -9.68
C MET A 155 -5.83 5.44 -9.81
N ILE A 156 -6.84 5.65 -8.99
CA ILE A 156 -7.47 6.95 -8.88
C ILE A 156 -6.39 7.85 -8.30
N SER A 157 -5.80 8.67 -9.16
CA SER A 157 -5.01 9.80 -8.74
C SER A 157 -5.91 10.67 -7.87
N LEU A 158 -5.52 10.88 -6.63
CA LEU A 158 -6.14 11.85 -5.74
C LEU A 158 -5.71 13.25 -6.16
#